data_60cab1adcedb48404e0e52832940d79c
#
_entry.id   60cab1adcedb48404e0e52832940d79c
#
_cell.length_a   1.000
_cell.length_b   1.000
_cell.length_c   1.000
_cell.angle_alpha   90.00
_cell.angle_beta   90.00
_cell.angle_gamma   90.00
#
_symmetry.space_group_name_H-M   'P 1'
#
loop_
_entity.id
_entity.type
_entity.pdbx_description
1 polymer ?
#
loop_
_entity_poly.entity_id
_entity_poly.type
_entity_poly.pdbx_seq_one_letter_code
_entity_poly.pdbx_strand_id
1 'polypeptide(L)'
;MKIKAPQPIYLKGNRDQAILLLHSFTGTVRDVKHLATTLNDQGFTCYVPNYPGHGLPLDQFTQFNINDWWNEVKDAYHFLEDEGYQHIYATGVSLGGLFTLKLAEQFDLERIAVMSAPHKKGESGIAKRLETYGRRMNQILNFDDAESFDQLENIQKYNKQIEVFQNIIDDIMSHLDRITIPTKVMYGEQDDKAYSHSCLLYTS
;
A
#
# COMPACT_ATOMS: atom_id res chain seq x y z
N MET A 1 26.46 -4.33 -3.54
CA MET A 1 26.03 -3.37 -2.48
C MET A 1 24.87 -3.99 -1.71
N LYS A 2 24.88 -4.04 -0.35
CA LYS A 2 23.70 -4.57 0.39
C LYS A 2 22.67 -3.46 0.51
N ILE A 3 21.50 -3.62 -0.13
CA ILE A 3 20.34 -2.76 0.12
C ILE A 3 19.71 -3.16 1.45
N LYS A 4 19.35 -2.16 2.25
CA LYS A 4 18.52 -2.35 3.45
C LYS A 4 17.09 -1.97 3.11
N ALA A 5 16.12 -2.73 3.61
CA ALA A 5 14.72 -2.36 3.54
C ALA A 5 14.50 -0.96 4.12
N PRO A 6 13.67 -0.13 3.51
CA PRO A 6 13.26 1.13 4.10
C PRO A 6 12.64 0.88 5.49
N GLN A 7 12.94 1.75 6.43
CA GLN A 7 12.36 1.66 7.76
C GLN A 7 10.99 2.34 7.79
N PRO A 8 10.04 1.88 8.60
CA PRO A 8 8.80 2.59 8.87
C PRO A 8 9.07 4.03 9.31
N ILE A 9 8.11 4.91 9.05
CA ILE A 9 8.19 6.32 9.49
C ILE A 9 7.18 6.51 10.61
N TYR A 10 7.65 6.95 11.78
CA TYR A 10 6.81 7.36 12.89
C TYR A 10 7.13 8.81 13.24
N LEU A 11 6.14 9.68 13.05
CA LEU A 11 6.23 11.11 13.35
C LEU A 11 5.21 11.41 14.44
N LYS A 12 5.68 11.58 15.68
CA LYS A 12 4.81 11.91 16.81
C LYS A 12 4.35 13.36 16.70
N GLY A 13 3.04 13.57 16.76
CA GLY A 13 2.39 14.88 16.78
C GLY A 13 2.02 15.29 18.21
N ASN A 14 1.30 16.41 18.33
CA ASN A 14 0.83 16.94 19.60
C ASN A 14 -0.69 16.85 19.79
N ARG A 15 -1.40 16.29 18.80
CA ARG A 15 -2.83 15.98 18.87
C ARG A 15 -3.04 14.56 19.41
N ASP A 16 -4.25 14.30 19.89
CA ASP A 16 -4.76 12.97 20.27
C ASP A 16 -5.15 12.09 19.08
N GLN A 17 -4.85 12.53 17.87
CA GLN A 17 -5.23 11.95 16.60
C GLN A 17 -4.01 11.35 15.88
N ALA A 18 -4.16 10.13 15.37
CA ALA A 18 -3.15 9.47 14.57
C ALA A 18 -3.64 9.17 13.15
N ILE A 19 -2.74 9.19 12.19
CA ILE A 19 -3.02 8.87 10.79
C ILE A 19 -2.07 7.76 10.34
N LEU A 20 -2.66 6.66 9.88
CA LEU A 20 -1.96 5.57 9.21
C LEU A 20 -1.91 5.86 7.71
N LEU A 21 -0.69 5.91 7.14
CA LEU A 21 -0.49 6.20 5.73
C LEU A 21 0.11 4.99 5.01
N LEU A 22 -0.55 4.53 3.96
CA LEU A 22 -0.27 3.28 3.29
C LEU A 22 0.23 3.49 1.86
N HIS A 23 1.40 2.93 1.54
CA HIS A 23 2.06 3.12 0.25
C HIS A 23 1.57 2.14 -0.84
N SER A 24 2.02 2.34 -2.07
CA SER A 24 1.60 1.57 -3.25
C SER A 24 2.28 0.20 -3.37
N PHE A 25 1.79 -0.65 -4.29
CA PHE A 25 2.20 -2.04 -4.51
C PHE A 25 3.71 -2.24 -4.75
N THR A 26 4.34 -1.40 -5.53
CA THR A 26 5.80 -1.47 -5.79
C THR A 26 6.53 -0.24 -5.26
N GLY A 27 5.85 0.49 -4.38
CA GLY A 27 6.37 1.67 -3.71
C GLY A 27 7.06 1.36 -2.40
N THR A 28 7.26 2.38 -1.62
CA THR A 28 7.82 2.32 -0.26
C THR A 28 7.24 3.46 0.57
N VAL A 29 7.62 3.57 1.82
CA VAL A 29 7.29 4.71 2.69
C VAL A 29 7.52 6.08 2.02
N ARG A 30 8.37 6.15 1.00
CA ARG A 30 8.66 7.40 0.26
C ARG A 30 7.46 7.94 -0.50
N ASP A 31 6.55 7.07 -0.95
CA ASP A 31 5.35 7.48 -1.72
C ASP A 31 4.48 8.46 -0.94
N VAL A 32 4.37 8.24 0.36
CA VAL A 32 3.48 9.01 1.25
C VAL A 32 4.24 9.84 2.30
N LYS A 33 5.58 9.80 2.29
CA LYS A 33 6.42 10.53 3.26
C LYS A 33 6.11 12.02 3.29
N HIS A 34 5.97 12.65 2.13
CA HIS A 34 5.70 14.10 2.06
C HIS A 34 4.34 14.42 2.70
N LEU A 35 3.32 13.62 2.39
CA LEU A 35 2.00 13.77 3.02
C LEU A 35 2.08 13.56 4.53
N ALA A 36 2.79 12.53 4.99
CA ALA A 36 2.99 12.26 6.42
C ALA A 36 3.66 13.45 7.12
N THR A 37 4.71 14.04 6.52
CA THR A 37 5.36 15.22 7.08
C THR A 37 4.41 16.42 7.15
N THR A 38 3.67 16.69 6.07
CA THR A 38 2.72 17.81 6.00
C THR A 38 1.61 17.68 7.06
N LEU A 39 1.09 16.47 7.27
CA LEU A 39 0.09 16.20 8.29
C LEU A 39 0.67 16.32 9.71
N ASN A 40 1.91 15.86 9.90
CA ASN A 40 2.60 15.99 11.18
C ASN A 40 2.89 17.45 11.54
N ASP A 41 3.24 18.29 10.56
CA ASP A 41 3.37 19.74 10.74
C ASP A 41 2.06 20.39 11.21
N GLN A 42 0.91 19.76 10.95
CA GLN A 42 -0.40 20.17 11.46
C GLN A 42 -0.73 19.56 12.84
N GLY A 43 0.20 18.83 13.44
CA GLY A 43 0.09 18.27 14.79
C GLY A 43 -0.42 16.83 14.85
N PHE A 44 -0.75 16.18 13.74
CA PHE A 44 -1.14 14.77 13.73
C PHE A 44 0.06 13.86 13.98
N THR A 45 -0.15 12.78 14.73
CA THR A 45 0.80 11.67 14.69
C THR A 45 0.62 10.91 13.39
N CYS A 46 1.73 10.60 12.69
CA CYS A 46 1.69 9.89 11.42
C CYS A 46 2.55 8.62 11.51
N TYR A 47 1.98 7.49 11.10
CA TYR A 47 2.68 6.24 10.97
C TYR A 47 2.60 5.70 9.55
N VAL A 48 3.76 5.37 8.99
CA VAL A 48 3.89 4.79 7.65
C VAL A 48 4.62 3.46 7.78
N PRO A 49 3.94 2.31 7.77
CA PRO A 49 4.60 1.01 7.74
C PRO A 49 5.32 0.81 6.40
N ASN A 50 6.35 -0.02 6.37
CA ASN A 50 6.94 -0.50 5.13
C ASN A 50 6.62 -1.98 4.99
N TYR A 51 5.84 -2.34 3.99
CA TYR A 51 5.46 -3.74 3.80
C TYR A 51 6.69 -4.62 3.58
N PRO A 52 6.72 -5.85 4.14
CA PRO A 52 7.86 -6.73 4.01
C PRO A 52 8.23 -6.97 2.52
N GLY A 53 9.53 -6.95 2.24
CA GLY A 53 10.08 -7.08 0.88
C GLY A 53 10.13 -5.78 0.06
N HIS A 54 9.33 -4.75 0.40
CA HIS A 54 9.29 -3.50 -0.37
C HIS A 54 10.59 -2.70 -0.24
N GLY A 55 11.09 -2.23 -1.38
CA GLY A 55 12.38 -1.54 -1.47
C GLY A 55 13.59 -2.46 -1.55
N LEU A 56 13.39 -3.79 -1.67
CA LEU A 56 14.41 -4.81 -1.81
C LEU A 56 14.44 -5.40 -3.24
N PRO A 57 15.52 -6.09 -3.66
CA PRO A 57 15.57 -6.82 -4.92
C PRO A 57 14.40 -7.78 -5.10
N LEU A 58 14.10 -8.14 -6.34
CA LEU A 58 12.90 -8.87 -6.69
C LEU A 58 12.84 -10.27 -6.05
N ASP A 59 13.97 -10.94 -5.89
CA ASP A 59 14.10 -12.23 -5.21
C ASP A 59 13.68 -12.17 -3.72
N GLN A 60 13.92 -11.04 -3.08
CA GLN A 60 13.50 -10.79 -1.70
C GLN A 60 12.07 -10.27 -1.63
N PHE A 61 11.66 -9.41 -2.57
CA PHE A 61 10.28 -8.92 -2.66
C PHE A 61 9.29 -10.07 -2.83
N THR A 62 9.59 -11.01 -3.73
CA THR A 62 8.71 -12.14 -4.07
C THR A 62 8.64 -13.25 -3.01
N GLN A 63 9.39 -13.13 -1.92
CA GLN A 63 9.22 -14.00 -0.75
C GLN A 63 7.95 -13.68 0.05
N PHE A 64 7.37 -12.51 -0.15
CA PHE A 64 6.18 -12.04 0.54
C PHE A 64 5.00 -11.91 -0.42
N ASN A 65 3.82 -11.93 0.14
CA ASN A 65 2.56 -11.83 -0.59
C ASN A 65 1.61 -10.82 0.06
N ILE A 66 0.45 -10.63 -0.53
CA ILE A 66 -0.50 -9.61 -0.09
C ILE A 66 -1.03 -9.86 1.34
N ASN A 67 -1.07 -11.12 1.81
CA ASN A 67 -1.49 -11.42 3.18
C ASN A 67 -0.41 -11.01 4.20
N ASP A 68 0.88 -11.17 3.84
CA ASP A 68 1.98 -10.69 4.67
C ASP A 68 1.93 -9.15 4.81
N TRP A 69 1.64 -8.45 3.71
CA TRP A 69 1.48 -7.00 3.71
C TRP A 69 0.24 -6.54 4.49
N TRP A 70 -0.85 -7.29 4.38
CA TRP A 70 -2.05 -7.02 5.17
C TRP A 70 -1.79 -7.23 6.67
N ASN A 71 -1.00 -8.23 7.07
CA ASN A 71 -0.59 -8.42 8.45
C ASN A 71 0.20 -7.22 8.97
N GLU A 72 1.17 -6.72 8.18
CA GLU A 72 1.92 -5.50 8.53
C GLU A 72 1.00 -4.27 8.72
N VAL A 73 -0.06 -4.15 7.90
CA VAL A 73 -1.03 -3.05 8.04
C VAL A 73 -1.84 -3.20 9.34
N LYS A 74 -2.23 -4.41 9.72
CA LYS A 74 -2.92 -4.67 11.00
C LYS A 74 -2.02 -4.37 12.18
N ASP A 75 -0.78 -4.82 12.12
CA ASP A 75 0.21 -4.57 13.18
C ASP A 75 0.46 -3.07 13.33
N ALA A 76 0.49 -2.33 12.22
CA ALA A 76 0.61 -0.88 12.22
C ALA A 76 -0.59 -0.16 12.85
N TYR A 77 -1.81 -0.66 12.63
CA TYR A 77 -3.01 -0.15 13.27
C TYR A 77 -2.96 -0.40 14.79
N HIS A 78 -2.68 -1.64 15.21
CA HIS A 78 -2.57 -2.00 16.63
C HIS A 78 -1.43 -1.25 17.34
N PHE A 79 -0.32 -0.99 16.64
CA PHE A 79 0.74 -0.14 17.18
C PHE A 79 0.21 1.24 17.58
N LEU A 80 -0.66 1.86 16.77
CA LEU A 80 -1.26 3.15 17.12
C LEU A 80 -2.25 3.04 18.29
N GLU A 81 -3.02 1.95 18.38
CA GLU A 81 -3.89 1.69 19.54
C GLU A 81 -3.05 1.52 20.83
N ASP A 82 -1.96 0.75 20.76
CA ASP A 82 -1.05 0.51 21.88
C ASP A 82 -0.32 1.79 22.34
N GLU A 83 -0.05 2.73 21.41
CA GLU A 83 0.44 4.08 21.73
C GLU A 83 -0.64 4.98 22.38
N GLY A 84 -1.87 4.48 22.50
CA GLY A 84 -2.99 5.13 23.20
C GLY A 84 -3.87 6.01 22.32
N TYR A 85 -3.74 5.97 20.98
CA TYR A 85 -4.61 6.73 20.09
C TYR A 85 -5.98 6.06 19.95
N GLN A 86 -7.03 6.81 20.31
CA GLN A 86 -8.43 6.40 20.13
C GLN A 86 -9.02 6.96 18.83
N HIS A 87 -8.47 8.04 18.30
CA HIS A 87 -8.91 8.68 17.06
C HIS A 87 -7.91 8.38 15.94
N ILE A 88 -8.13 7.25 15.26
CA ILE A 88 -7.26 6.79 14.17
C ILE A 88 -7.93 7.04 12.82
N TYR A 89 -7.17 7.63 11.92
CA TYR A 89 -7.52 7.88 10.52
C TYR A 89 -6.62 7.04 9.63
N ALA A 90 -7.08 6.70 8.43
CA ALA A 90 -6.23 6.03 7.46
C ALA A 90 -6.31 6.66 6.08
N THR A 91 -5.20 6.64 5.36
CA THR A 91 -5.13 7.05 3.97
C THR A 91 -4.13 6.20 3.21
N GLY A 92 -4.37 5.97 1.93
CA GLY A 92 -3.46 5.17 1.14
C GLY A 92 -3.62 5.36 -0.35
N VAL A 93 -2.57 5.01 -1.09
CA VAL A 93 -2.50 5.12 -2.54
C VAL A 93 -2.43 3.74 -3.19
N SER A 94 -3.23 3.51 -4.23
CA SER A 94 -3.27 2.26 -4.99
C SER A 94 -3.54 1.04 -4.09
N LEU A 95 -2.59 0.10 -3.91
CA LEU A 95 -2.70 -0.99 -2.93
C LEU A 95 -2.97 -0.46 -1.51
N GLY A 96 -2.27 0.60 -1.11
CA GLY A 96 -2.51 1.24 0.19
C GLY A 96 -3.94 1.77 0.31
N GLY A 97 -4.55 2.21 -0.78
CA GLY A 97 -5.96 2.59 -0.82
C GLY A 97 -6.90 1.39 -0.62
N LEU A 98 -6.59 0.23 -1.21
CA LEU A 98 -7.31 -1.02 -0.96
C LEU A 98 -7.22 -1.44 0.51
N PHE A 99 -6.04 -1.39 1.09
CA PHE A 99 -5.86 -1.69 2.52
C PHE A 99 -6.54 -0.68 3.43
N THR A 100 -6.63 0.59 3.00
CA THR A 100 -7.41 1.62 3.73
C THR A 100 -8.90 1.25 3.78
N LEU A 101 -9.47 0.78 2.66
CA LEU A 101 -10.85 0.28 2.62
C LEU A 101 -11.01 -0.96 3.51
N LYS A 102 -10.09 -1.91 3.42
CA LYS A 102 -10.13 -3.14 4.23
C LYS A 102 -9.98 -2.85 5.74
N LEU A 103 -9.20 -1.87 6.12
CA LEU A 103 -9.13 -1.39 7.51
C LEU A 103 -10.48 -0.84 7.96
N ALA A 104 -11.11 0.03 7.16
CA ALA A 104 -12.40 0.63 7.50
C ALA A 104 -13.55 -0.39 7.57
N GLU A 105 -13.42 -1.53 6.88
CA GLU A 105 -14.35 -2.65 7.00
C GLU A 105 -14.21 -3.40 8.34
N GLN A 106 -12.98 -3.49 8.89
CA GLN A 106 -12.65 -4.43 9.95
C GLN A 106 -12.26 -3.79 11.28
N PHE A 107 -11.89 -2.50 11.27
CA PHE A 107 -11.35 -1.79 12.42
C PHE A 107 -12.06 -0.46 12.64
N ASP A 108 -11.96 0.04 13.86
CA ASP A 108 -12.57 1.31 14.25
C ASP A 108 -11.71 2.48 13.77
N LEU A 109 -12.16 3.15 12.71
CA LEU A 109 -11.53 4.33 12.13
C LEU A 109 -12.51 5.50 12.11
N GLU A 110 -12.00 6.70 12.35
CA GLU A 110 -12.80 7.92 12.31
C GLU A 110 -13.19 8.34 10.88
N ARG A 111 -12.23 8.31 9.98
CA ARG A 111 -12.38 8.69 8.57
C ARG A 111 -11.28 8.08 7.73
N ILE A 112 -11.54 7.93 6.45
CA ILE A 112 -10.52 7.48 5.50
C ILE A 112 -10.43 8.37 4.26
N ALA A 113 -9.23 8.34 3.64
CA ALA A 113 -9.02 8.92 2.32
C ALA A 113 -8.32 7.89 1.41
N VAL A 114 -8.93 7.61 0.27
CA VAL A 114 -8.49 6.59 -0.68
C VAL A 114 -8.04 7.26 -1.97
N MET A 115 -6.79 7.03 -2.38
CA MET A 115 -6.19 7.63 -3.55
C MET A 115 -5.91 6.56 -4.62
N SER A 116 -6.51 6.70 -5.80
CA SER A 116 -6.23 5.86 -6.99
C SER A 116 -6.25 4.34 -6.69
N ALA A 117 -7.20 3.87 -5.86
CA ALA A 117 -7.35 2.46 -5.56
C ALA A 117 -8.06 1.74 -6.70
N PRO A 118 -7.54 0.61 -7.20
CA PRO A 118 -8.18 -0.14 -8.27
C PRO A 118 -9.37 -0.95 -7.75
N HIS A 119 -10.49 -0.98 -8.48
CA HIS A 119 -11.60 -1.89 -8.20
C HIS A 119 -11.41 -3.26 -8.89
N LYS A 120 -10.55 -3.32 -9.90
CA LYS A 120 -10.19 -4.55 -10.61
C LYS A 120 -8.78 -4.41 -11.16
N LYS A 121 -7.95 -5.40 -10.91
CA LYS A 121 -6.59 -5.42 -11.42
C LYS A 121 -6.33 -6.72 -12.16
N GLY A 122 -6.14 -6.65 -13.47
CA GLY A 122 -5.76 -7.79 -14.30
C GLY A 122 -4.34 -8.27 -14.00
N GLU A 123 -4.09 -9.55 -14.18
CA GLU A 123 -2.77 -10.17 -13.98
C GLU A 123 -1.65 -9.45 -14.72
N SER A 124 -1.88 -9.08 -15.98
CA SER A 124 -0.90 -8.36 -16.81
C SER A 124 -0.47 -7.02 -16.20
N GLY A 125 -1.35 -6.32 -15.50
CA GLY A 125 -1.03 -5.07 -14.85
C GLY A 125 -0.08 -5.25 -13.67
N ILE A 126 -0.26 -6.27 -12.86
CA ILE A 126 0.58 -6.58 -11.71
C ILE A 126 1.95 -7.08 -12.17
N ALA A 127 1.99 -8.04 -13.10
CA ALA A 127 3.22 -8.57 -13.66
C ALA A 127 4.08 -7.47 -14.30
N LYS A 128 3.47 -6.57 -15.07
CA LYS A 128 4.17 -5.43 -15.68
C LYS A 128 4.74 -4.47 -14.62
N ARG A 129 4.04 -4.25 -13.52
CA ARG A 129 4.55 -3.42 -12.41
C ARG A 129 5.72 -4.09 -11.70
N LEU A 130 5.66 -5.40 -11.49
CA LEU A 130 6.77 -6.18 -10.93
C LEU A 130 7.98 -6.16 -11.86
N GLU A 131 7.78 -6.33 -13.15
CA GLU A 131 8.87 -6.24 -14.13
C GLU A 131 9.54 -4.85 -14.10
N THR A 132 8.75 -3.79 -14.10
CA THR A 132 9.25 -2.41 -14.01
C THR A 132 10.02 -2.20 -12.71
N TYR A 133 9.51 -2.70 -11.60
CA TYR A 133 10.18 -2.66 -10.31
C TYR A 133 11.50 -3.44 -10.33
N GLY A 134 11.51 -4.68 -10.84
CA GLY A 134 12.70 -5.50 -10.94
C GLY A 134 13.79 -4.85 -11.79
N ARG A 135 13.45 -4.36 -12.98
CA ARG A 135 14.38 -3.63 -13.86
C ARG A 135 14.97 -2.39 -13.15
N ARG A 136 14.17 -1.63 -12.43
CA ARG A 136 14.64 -0.47 -11.67
C ARG A 136 15.60 -0.89 -10.54
N MET A 137 15.29 -1.96 -9.83
CA MET A 137 16.14 -2.48 -8.76
C MET A 137 17.48 -2.99 -9.32
N ASN A 138 17.46 -3.72 -10.45
CA ASN A 138 18.67 -4.20 -11.13
C ASN A 138 19.60 -3.03 -11.53
N GLN A 139 19.01 -1.93 -12.05
CA GLN A 139 19.78 -0.73 -12.37
C GLN A 139 20.41 -0.08 -11.14
N ILE A 140 19.65 0.03 -10.03
CA ILE A 140 20.16 0.60 -8.77
C ILE A 140 21.30 -0.24 -8.19
N LEU A 141 21.23 -1.55 -8.35
CA LEU A 141 22.22 -2.52 -7.85
C LEU A 141 23.41 -2.72 -8.78
N ASN A 142 23.33 -2.22 -10.02
CA ASN A 142 24.28 -2.47 -11.11
C ASN A 142 24.48 -3.97 -11.35
N PHE A 143 23.38 -4.73 -11.38
CA PHE A 143 23.41 -6.14 -11.74
C PHE A 143 23.82 -6.31 -13.19
N ASP A 144 24.61 -7.34 -13.49
CA ASP A 144 24.93 -7.74 -14.85
C ASP A 144 23.71 -8.38 -15.56
N ASP A 145 23.87 -8.73 -16.84
CA ASP A 145 22.76 -9.28 -17.64
C ASP A 145 22.26 -10.63 -17.11
N ALA A 146 23.15 -11.48 -16.58
CA ALA A 146 22.79 -12.78 -16.02
C ALA A 146 22.02 -12.61 -14.69
N GLU A 147 22.54 -11.79 -13.78
CA GLU A 147 21.88 -11.47 -12.52
C GLU A 147 20.51 -10.82 -12.78
N SER A 148 20.43 -9.94 -13.77
CA SER A 148 19.19 -9.27 -14.15
C SER A 148 18.15 -10.24 -14.70
N PHE A 149 18.58 -11.23 -15.49
CA PHE A 149 17.71 -12.27 -16.02
C PHE A 149 17.16 -13.16 -14.90
N ASP A 150 18.01 -13.64 -14.00
CA ASP A 150 17.62 -14.47 -12.85
C ASP A 150 16.61 -13.76 -11.95
N GLN A 151 16.78 -12.45 -11.71
CA GLN A 151 15.83 -11.65 -10.94
C GLN A 151 14.45 -11.60 -11.63
N LEU A 152 14.39 -11.42 -12.94
CA LEU A 152 13.14 -11.33 -13.68
C LEU A 152 12.40 -12.67 -13.80
N GLU A 153 13.09 -13.81 -13.76
CA GLU A 153 12.45 -15.13 -13.70
C GLU A 153 11.58 -15.31 -12.44
N ASN A 154 11.90 -14.63 -11.34
CA ASN A 154 11.08 -14.68 -10.13
C ASN A 154 9.65 -14.15 -10.33
N ILE A 155 9.39 -13.32 -11.34
CA ILE A 155 8.05 -12.85 -11.68
C ILE A 155 7.15 -14.02 -12.10
N GLN A 156 7.67 -14.97 -12.88
CA GLN A 156 6.88 -16.14 -13.31
C GLN A 156 6.50 -17.04 -12.13
N LYS A 157 7.41 -17.16 -11.14
CA LYS A 157 7.15 -17.91 -9.91
C LYS A 157 6.11 -17.23 -9.02
N TYR A 158 5.92 -15.93 -9.19
CA TYR A 158 4.98 -15.11 -8.40
C TYR A 158 3.54 -15.12 -8.95
N ASN A 159 3.26 -15.77 -10.08
CA ASN A 159 1.94 -15.77 -10.73
C ASN A 159 0.80 -16.22 -9.82
N LYS A 160 1.01 -17.23 -8.96
CA LYS A 160 0.00 -17.66 -7.98
C LYS A 160 -0.39 -16.56 -6.98
N GLN A 161 0.55 -15.69 -6.64
CA GLN A 161 0.31 -14.57 -5.72
C GLN A 161 -0.50 -13.45 -6.38
N ILE A 162 -0.46 -13.35 -7.72
CA ILE A 162 -1.29 -12.43 -8.48
C ILE A 162 -2.78 -12.78 -8.31
N GLU A 163 -3.11 -14.06 -8.34
CA GLU A 163 -4.47 -14.54 -8.10
C GLU A 163 -4.94 -14.23 -6.66
N VAL A 164 -4.08 -14.47 -5.68
CA VAL A 164 -4.36 -14.11 -4.28
C VAL A 164 -4.60 -12.60 -4.14
N PHE A 165 -3.82 -11.78 -4.83
CA PHE A 165 -4.03 -10.33 -4.86
C PHE A 165 -5.40 -9.95 -5.45
N GLN A 166 -5.85 -10.62 -6.52
CA GLN A 166 -7.16 -10.37 -7.11
C GLN A 166 -8.29 -10.74 -6.16
N ASN A 167 -8.17 -11.88 -5.48
CA ASN A 167 -9.19 -12.32 -4.51
C ASN A 167 -9.39 -11.31 -3.38
N ILE A 168 -8.33 -10.65 -2.92
CA ILE A 168 -8.45 -9.58 -1.91
C ILE A 168 -9.17 -8.35 -2.47
N ILE A 169 -8.94 -7.99 -3.74
CA ILE A 169 -9.70 -6.89 -4.37
C ILE A 169 -11.18 -7.24 -4.42
N ASP A 170 -11.53 -8.43 -4.89
CA ASP A 170 -12.92 -8.87 -4.99
C ASP A 170 -13.59 -8.95 -3.61
N ASP A 171 -12.86 -9.42 -2.59
CA ASP A 171 -13.31 -9.44 -1.19
C ASP A 171 -13.65 -8.02 -0.69
N ILE A 172 -12.73 -7.07 -0.84
CA ILE A 172 -12.94 -5.67 -0.44
C ILE A 172 -14.14 -5.07 -1.19
N MET A 173 -14.22 -5.28 -2.51
CA MET A 173 -15.31 -4.73 -3.32
C MET A 173 -16.69 -5.30 -2.94
N SER A 174 -16.76 -6.56 -2.50
CA SER A 174 -18.01 -7.18 -2.05
C SER A 174 -18.49 -6.73 -0.67
N HIS A 175 -17.67 -5.98 0.08
CA HIS A 175 -17.96 -5.55 1.45
C HIS A 175 -17.93 -4.02 1.64
N LEU A 176 -17.96 -3.25 0.55
CA LEU A 176 -17.94 -1.77 0.62
C LEU A 176 -19.12 -1.20 1.41
N ASP A 177 -20.26 -1.89 1.41
CA ASP A 177 -21.46 -1.53 2.18
C ASP A 177 -21.26 -1.56 3.71
N ARG A 178 -20.21 -2.21 4.20
CA ARG A 178 -19.84 -2.21 5.62
C ARG A 178 -19.10 -0.93 6.04
N ILE A 179 -18.60 -0.15 5.08
CA ILE A 179 -17.87 1.08 5.36
C ILE A 179 -18.87 2.22 5.55
N THR A 180 -19.18 2.56 6.80
CA THR A 180 -20.16 3.57 7.16
C THR A 180 -19.54 4.91 7.58
N ILE A 181 -18.22 4.95 7.70
CA ILE A 181 -17.47 6.16 8.11
C ILE A 181 -17.27 7.13 6.94
N PRO A 182 -17.07 8.43 7.22
CA PRO A 182 -16.79 9.40 6.18
C PRO A 182 -15.56 9.01 5.33
N THR A 183 -15.79 8.84 4.04
CA THR A 183 -14.79 8.39 3.08
C THR A 183 -14.56 9.43 2.00
N LYS A 184 -13.29 9.86 1.83
CA LYS A 184 -12.87 10.69 0.70
C LYS A 184 -12.19 9.83 -0.35
N VAL A 185 -12.67 9.91 -1.59
CA VAL A 185 -12.05 9.21 -2.73
C VAL A 185 -11.44 10.21 -3.69
N MET A 186 -10.23 9.92 -4.13
CA MET A 186 -9.47 10.78 -5.04
C MET A 186 -8.77 9.93 -6.10
N TYR A 187 -8.61 10.50 -7.29
CA TYR A 187 -7.78 9.92 -8.36
C TYR A 187 -7.08 11.05 -9.12
N GLY A 188 -5.94 10.73 -9.73
CA GLY A 188 -5.21 11.67 -10.57
C GLY A 188 -5.87 11.81 -11.95
N GLU A 189 -5.92 13.01 -12.50
CA GLU A 189 -6.49 13.29 -13.82
C GLU A 189 -5.78 12.49 -14.94
N GLN A 190 -4.51 12.16 -14.75
CA GLN A 190 -3.69 11.39 -15.69
C GLN A 190 -3.61 9.89 -15.33
N ASP A 191 -4.34 9.45 -14.33
CA ASP A 191 -4.41 8.04 -13.96
C ASP A 191 -5.17 7.23 -15.03
N ASP A 192 -4.96 5.91 -15.01
CA ASP A 192 -5.73 4.99 -15.85
C ASP A 192 -7.23 5.18 -15.60
N LYS A 193 -8.03 5.18 -16.68
CA LYS A 193 -9.51 5.31 -16.63
C LYS A 193 -10.16 4.33 -15.66
N ALA A 194 -9.54 3.17 -15.40
CA ALA A 194 -9.98 2.22 -14.40
C ALA A 194 -10.14 2.83 -13.00
N TYR A 195 -9.31 3.81 -12.63
CA TYR A 195 -9.38 4.46 -11.32
C TYR A 195 -10.54 5.45 -11.19
N SER A 196 -10.95 6.10 -12.28
CA SER A 196 -12.14 6.96 -12.25
C SER A 196 -13.44 6.15 -12.03
N HIS A 197 -13.55 4.95 -12.60
CA HIS A 197 -14.65 4.04 -12.32
C HIS A 197 -14.66 3.54 -10.86
N SER A 198 -13.48 3.32 -10.28
CA SER A 198 -13.35 2.93 -8.86
C SER A 198 -13.98 3.97 -7.94
N CYS A 199 -13.76 5.26 -8.20
CA CYS A 199 -14.35 6.34 -7.41
C CYS A 199 -15.88 6.29 -7.37
N LEU A 200 -16.52 5.95 -8.49
CA LEU A 200 -17.99 5.84 -8.54
C LEU A 200 -18.52 4.68 -7.69
N LEU A 201 -17.78 3.57 -7.61
CA LEU A 201 -18.17 2.42 -6.79
C LEU A 201 -18.05 2.69 -5.28
N TYR A 202 -17.08 3.51 -4.87
CA TYR A 202 -16.86 3.82 -3.45
C TYR A 202 -17.78 4.93 -2.91
N THR A 203 -18.51 5.61 -3.77
CA THR A 203 -19.36 6.77 -3.41
C THR A 203 -20.85 6.53 -3.67
N SER A 204 -21.23 5.37 -4.18
CA SER A 204 -22.61 4.93 -4.40
C SER A 204 -23.13 4.09 -3.24
#